data_02b07b488be1d841db61cbbb772781bd
#
_entry.id   02b07b488be1d841db61cbbb772781bd
#
_cell.length_a   1.000
_cell.length_b   1.000
_cell.length_c   1.000
_cell.angle_alpha   90.00
_cell.angle_beta   90.00
_cell.angle_gamma   90.00
#
_symmetry.space_group_name_H-M   'P 1'
#
loop_
_entity.id
_entity.type
_entity.pdbx_description
1 polymer ?
#
loop_
_entity_poly.entity_id
_entity_poly.type
_entity_poly.pdbx_seq_one_letter_code
_entity_poly.pdbx_strand_id
1 'polypeptide(L)'
;MHFAAFCYVGESVTNPLKYYLNNSADTLHLLKAMLDAGVKKFVFSSTCATFGVPATLPIHENLPQAPINPYGQTKLDVENALRALAPATGLSFAAFRYFNAAGAAEDGSIGEDHEPETHLIPLAIDVAAGRRPQLELFGTDYPTPDGTCLRDYVHVDDLSRAHIAVFDQLATPGAALFYNLGTGTPTSNRAVIRAVEKITGKKVNVVESPRRPGDPPELYADSSKARRELGWKVKFPDIESIVATAWKWRSTHPKGYADR
;
A
#
# COMPACT_ATOMS: atom_id res chain seq x y z
N MET A 1 -7.55 0.61 14.83
CA MET A 1 -6.87 0.52 13.51
C MET A 1 -5.88 -0.63 13.57
N HIS A 2 -5.82 -1.46 12.54
CA HIS A 2 -4.95 -2.63 12.46
C HIS A 2 -4.07 -2.56 11.20
N PHE A 3 -2.79 -2.28 11.42
CA PHE A 3 -1.77 -2.18 10.37
C PHE A 3 -0.76 -3.35 10.41
N ALA A 4 -0.72 -4.08 11.52
CA ALA A 4 0.26 -5.13 11.73
C ALA A 4 0.05 -6.28 10.73
N ALA A 5 1.01 -6.49 9.84
CA ALA A 5 1.02 -7.59 8.88
C ALA A 5 2.39 -7.71 8.22
N PHE A 6 2.75 -8.89 7.72
CA PHE A 6 3.79 -9.02 6.71
C PHE A 6 3.26 -8.55 5.35
N CYS A 7 4.08 -7.81 4.57
CA CYS A 7 3.64 -7.15 3.33
C CYS A 7 4.49 -7.48 2.09
N TYR A 8 5.50 -8.32 2.20
CA TYR A 8 6.39 -8.64 1.08
C TYR A 8 5.77 -9.70 0.17
N VAL A 9 5.25 -9.26 -0.99
CA VAL A 9 4.59 -10.15 -1.96
C VAL A 9 5.48 -11.32 -2.36
N GLY A 10 6.76 -11.08 -2.70
CA GLY A 10 7.70 -12.13 -3.09
C GLY A 10 7.94 -13.17 -1.99
N GLU A 11 8.13 -12.73 -0.74
CA GLU A 11 8.27 -13.63 0.41
C GLU A 11 7.00 -14.45 0.64
N SER A 12 5.83 -13.87 0.41
CA SER A 12 4.57 -14.61 0.59
C SER A 12 4.47 -15.84 -0.32
N VAL A 13 5.08 -15.77 -1.51
CA VAL A 13 5.12 -16.92 -2.45
C VAL A 13 6.06 -18.00 -1.97
N THR A 14 7.22 -17.64 -1.43
CA THR A 14 8.24 -18.59 -0.95
C THR A 14 7.98 -19.12 0.45
N ASN A 15 7.27 -18.37 1.30
CA ASN A 15 6.92 -18.75 2.66
C ASN A 15 5.45 -18.43 2.98
N PRO A 16 4.47 -19.07 2.32
CA PRO A 16 3.06 -18.73 2.46
C PRO A 16 2.53 -18.96 3.88
N LEU A 17 2.98 -20.01 4.57
CA LEU A 17 2.48 -20.32 5.91
C LEU A 17 2.76 -19.20 6.92
N LYS A 18 3.92 -18.52 6.84
CA LYS A 18 4.24 -17.34 7.64
C LYS A 18 3.16 -16.26 7.48
N TYR A 19 2.71 -16.03 6.25
CA TYR A 19 1.69 -15.02 5.96
C TYR A 19 0.30 -15.43 6.43
N TYR A 20 -0.11 -16.68 6.21
CA TYR A 20 -1.41 -17.16 6.70
C TYR A 20 -1.52 -17.13 8.21
N LEU A 21 -0.48 -17.54 8.93
CA LEU A 21 -0.48 -17.50 10.39
C LEU A 21 -0.55 -16.06 10.90
N ASN A 22 0.37 -15.19 10.47
CA ASN A 22 0.44 -13.82 10.98
C ASN A 22 -0.72 -12.94 10.48
N ASN A 23 -0.99 -12.94 9.16
CA ASN A 23 -1.93 -11.98 8.60
C ASN A 23 -3.40 -12.41 8.76
N SER A 24 -3.69 -13.71 8.62
CA SER A 24 -5.06 -14.23 8.72
C SER A 24 -5.35 -14.74 10.14
N ALA A 25 -4.63 -15.76 10.61
CA ALA A 25 -4.97 -16.41 11.88
C ALA A 25 -4.84 -15.45 13.09
N ASP A 26 -3.72 -14.73 13.21
CA ASP A 26 -3.53 -13.79 14.33
C ASP A 26 -4.49 -12.60 14.26
N THR A 27 -4.87 -12.15 13.06
CA THR A 27 -5.93 -11.14 12.93
C THR A 27 -7.29 -11.68 13.40
N LEU A 28 -7.63 -12.95 13.14
CA LEU A 28 -8.85 -13.56 13.65
C LEU A 28 -8.82 -13.70 15.18
N HIS A 29 -7.67 -14.05 15.78
CA HIS A 29 -7.50 -14.04 17.24
C HIS A 29 -7.69 -12.64 17.83
N LEU A 30 -7.12 -11.61 17.19
CA LEU A 30 -7.34 -10.21 17.57
C LEU A 30 -8.82 -9.83 17.52
N LEU A 31 -9.51 -10.15 16.42
CA LEU A 31 -10.95 -9.86 16.28
C LEU A 31 -11.78 -10.55 17.36
N LYS A 32 -11.45 -11.81 17.68
CA LYS A 32 -12.10 -12.52 18.80
C LYS A 32 -11.89 -11.78 20.12
N ALA A 33 -10.65 -11.45 20.48
CA ALA A 33 -10.33 -10.75 21.71
C ALA A 33 -11.02 -9.36 21.80
N MET A 34 -11.09 -8.63 20.67
CA MET A 34 -11.81 -7.36 20.59
C MET A 34 -13.31 -7.53 20.87
N LEU A 35 -13.95 -8.52 20.24
CA LEU A 35 -15.39 -8.78 20.44
C LEU A 35 -15.69 -9.23 21.87
N ASP A 36 -14.86 -10.11 22.46
CA ASP A 36 -14.98 -10.52 23.87
C ASP A 36 -14.85 -9.32 24.83
N ALA A 37 -14.02 -8.34 24.47
CA ALA A 37 -13.86 -7.08 25.23
C ALA A 37 -14.91 -6.01 24.90
N GLY A 38 -15.91 -6.32 24.06
CA GLY A 38 -16.95 -5.36 23.65
C GLY A 38 -16.50 -4.28 22.68
N VAL A 39 -15.30 -4.37 22.08
CA VAL A 39 -14.80 -3.43 21.08
C VAL A 39 -15.39 -3.79 19.72
N LYS A 40 -16.22 -2.90 19.17
CA LYS A 40 -17.01 -3.15 17.95
C LYS A 40 -16.71 -2.20 16.79
N LYS A 41 -15.58 -1.51 16.78
CA LYS A 41 -15.14 -0.68 15.65
C LYS A 41 -13.76 -1.11 15.20
N PHE A 42 -13.60 -1.43 13.91
CA PHE A 42 -12.36 -1.94 13.34
C PHE A 42 -12.03 -1.25 12.02
N VAL A 43 -10.82 -0.72 11.89
CA VAL A 43 -10.29 -0.21 10.61
C VAL A 43 -9.15 -1.10 10.18
N PHE A 44 -9.28 -1.68 9.01
CA PHE A 44 -8.37 -2.69 8.47
C PHE A 44 -7.53 -2.16 7.32
N SER A 45 -6.23 -2.30 7.44
CA SER A 45 -5.26 -2.10 6.37
C SER A 45 -5.32 -3.28 5.39
N SER A 46 -6.15 -3.14 4.35
CA SER A 46 -6.24 -4.08 3.23
C SER A 46 -5.32 -3.62 2.07
N THR A 47 -5.47 -4.20 0.90
CA THR A 47 -4.57 -3.99 -0.24
C THR A 47 -5.27 -4.13 -1.58
N CYS A 48 -4.80 -3.43 -2.62
CA CYS A 48 -5.21 -3.67 -4.00
C CYS A 48 -4.81 -5.07 -4.52
N ALA A 49 -3.85 -5.74 -3.87
CA ALA A 49 -3.44 -7.10 -4.22
C ALA A 49 -4.58 -8.13 -4.10
N THR A 50 -5.67 -7.80 -3.39
CA THR A 50 -6.90 -8.62 -3.34
C THR A 50 -7.57 -8.75 -4.69
N PHE A 51 -7.38 -7.80 -5.62
CA PHE A 51 -7.98 -7.85 -6.96
C PHE A 51 -7.20 -8.73 -7.95
N GLY A 52 -5.93 -9.04 -7.66
CA GLY A 52 -5.07 -9.78 -8.58
C GLY A 52 -4.80 -9.01 -9.88
N VAL A 53 -5.11 -9.65 -11.03
CA VAL A 53 -5.07 -9.01 -12.35
C VAL A 53 -6.48 -8.49 -12.67
N PRO A 54 -6.75 -7.19 -12.61
CA PRO A 54 -8.08 -6.64 -12.80
C PRO A 54 -8.52 -6.76 -14.25
N ALA A 55 -9.81 -7.03 -14.48
CA ALA A 55 -10.39 -7.10 -15.82
C ALA A 55 -10.52 -5.73 -16.48
N THR A 56 -10.64 -4.67 -15.69
CA THR A 56 -10.78 -3.28 -16.15
C THR A 56 -10.03 -2.32 -15.23
N LEU A 57 -9.67 -1.17 -15.75
CA LEU A 57 -9.02 -0.06 -15.05
C LEU A 57 -9.80 1.23 -15.29
N PRO A 58 -9.84 2.17 -14.33
CA PRO A 58 -9.29 2.06 -12.96
C PRO A 58 -10.01 1.03 -12.10
N ILE A 59 -9.35 0.53 -11.04
CA ILE A 59 -9.89 -0.47 -10.13
C ILE A 59 -10.90 0.20 -9.18
N HIS A 60 -12.17 -0.20 -9.24
CA HIS A 60 -13.20 0.22 -8.29
C HIS A 60 -13.57 -0.91 -7.31
N GLU A 61 -14.21 -0.58 -6.18
CA GLU A 61 -14.43 -1.51 -5.07
C GLU A 61 -15.30 -2.75 -5.41
N ASN A 62 -16.13 -2.64 -6.46
CA ASN A 62 -17.06 -3.70 -6.87
C ASN A 62 -16.45 -4.69 -7.87
N LEU A 63 -15.18 -4.51 -8.30
CA LEU A 63 -14.52 -5.50 -9.15
C LEU A 63 -14.32 -6.82 -8.40
N PRO A 64 -14.37 -7.96 -9.13
CA PRO A 64 -14.07 -9.25 -8.54
C PRO A 64 -12.69 -9.27 -7.88
N GLN A 65 -12.60 -9.85 -6.69
CA GLN A 65 -11.36 -10.08 -5.99
C GLN A 65 -10.85 -11.49 -6.29
N ALA A 66 -9.68 -11.60 -6.91
CA ALA A 66 -9.03 -12.85 -7.29
C ALA A 66 -7.52 -12.74 -7.09
N PRO A 67 -7.05 -12.76 -5.83
CA PRO A 67 -5.62 -12.62 -5.51
C PRO A 67 -4.75 -13.65 -6.22
N ILE A 68 -3.58 -13.24 -6.71
CA ILE A 68 -2.63 -14.10 -7.42
C ILE A 68 -1.40 -14.45 -6.57
N ASN A 69 -1.39 -14.05 -5.30
CA ASN A 69 -0.33 -14.35 -4.34
C ASN A 69 -0.89 -14.52 -2.93
N PRO A 70 -0.18 -15.24 -2.04
CA PRO A 70 -0.62 -15.49 -0.67
C PRO A 70 -0.83 -14.22 0.16
N TYR A 71 -0.02 -13.18 -0.01
CA TYR A 71 -0.23 -11.90 0.68
C TYR A 71 -1.62 -11.32 0.37
N GLY A 72 -1.97 -11.17 -0.91
CA GLY A 72 -3.30 -10.70 -1.31
C GLY A 72 -4.42 -11.61 -0.80
N GLN A 73 -4.21 -12.94 -0.83
CA GLN A 73 -5.18 -13.90 -0.32
C GLN A 73 -5.40 -13.72 1.19
N THR A 74 -4.35 -13.59 1.99
CA THR A 74 -4.50 -13.41 3.44
C THR A 74 -5.25 -12.12 3.81
N LYS A 75 -5.09 -11.05 3.04
CA LYS A 75 -5.87 -9.82 3.22
C LYS A 75 -7.34 -10.03 2.84
N LEU A 76 -7.61 -10.75 1.76
CA LEU A 76 -8.98 -11.10 1.35
C LEU A 76 -9.67 -12.02 2.38
N ASP A 77 -8.97 -12.97 2.97
CA ASP A 77 -9.51 -13.85 4.01
C ASP A 77 -10.02 -13.03 5.21
N VAL A 78 -9.25 -12.02 5.64
CA VAL A 78 -9.69 -11.10 6.71
C VAL A 78 -10.89 -10.26 6.27
N GLU A 79 -10.92 -9.73 5.05
CA GLU A 79 -12.10 -9.02 4.54
C GLU A 79 -13.35 -9.91 4.55
N ASN A 80 -13.24 -11.19 4.16
CA ASN A 80 -14.33 -12.14 4.17
C ASN A 80 -14.80 -12.46 5.60
N ALA A 81 -13.87 -12.62 6.53
CA ALA A 81 -14.22 -12.78 7.95
C ALA A 81 -14.96 -11.55 8.50
N LEU A 82 -14.50 -10.34 8.19
CA LEU A 82 -15.15 -9.10 8.59
C LEU A 82 -16.57 -8.97 8.02
N ARG A 83 -16.79 -9.34 6.74
CA ARG A 83 -18.13 -9.38 6.12
C ARG A 83 -19.09 -10.32 6.86
N ALA A 84 -18.57 -11.48 7.33
CA ALA A 84 -19.39 -12.44 8.08
C ALA A 84 -19.64 -11.97 9.52
N LEU A 85 -18.66 -11.37 10.18
CA LEU A 85 -18.75 -10.93 11.58
C LEU A 85 -19.68 -9.71 11.75
N ALA A 86 -19.68 -8.76 10.82
CA ALA A 86 -20.44 -7.52 10.94
C ALA A 86 -21.92 -7.75 11.24
N PRO A 87 -22.70 -8.51 10.45
CA PRO A 87 -24.11 -8.77 10.74
C PRO A 87 -24.33 -9.66 11.97
N ALA A 88 -23.41 -10.57 12.28
CA ALA A 88 -23.56 -11.52 13.38
C ALA A 88 -23.30 -10.90 14.77
N THR A 89 -22.41 -9.88 14.84
CA THR A 89 -21.92 -9.36 16.12
C THR A 89 -22.20 -7.85 16.32
N GLY A 90 -22.66 -7.17 15.28
CA GLY A 90 -22.76 -5.70 15.26
C GLY A 90 -21.39 -5.00 15.15
N LEU A 91 -20.33 -5.72 14.75
CA LEU A 91 -19.03 -5.14 14.42
C LEU A 91 -19.17 -4.17 13.24
N SER A 92 -18.72 -2.94 13.40
CA SER A 92 -18.60 -1.97 12.31
C SER A 92 -17.14 -1.94 11.85
N PHE A 93 -16.90 -2.02 10.54
CA PHE A 93 -15.54 -1.98 10.03
C PHE A 93 -15.40 -1.17 8.75
N ALA A 94 -14.19 -0.69 8.50
CA ALA A 94 -13.74 -0.17 7.22
C ALA A 94 -12.47 -0.90 6.78
N ALA A 95 -12.47 -1.44 5.57
CA ALA A 95 -11.29 -2.01 4.94
C ALA A 95 -10.80 -1.05 3.85
N PHE A 96 -9.57 -0.54 4.01
CA PHE A 96 -8.91 0.30 3.05
C PHE A 96 -7.96 -0.51 2.17
N ARG A 97 -8.24 -0.54 0.87
CA ARG A 97 -7.41 -1.21 -0.13
C ARG A 97 -6.45 -0.18 -0.70
N TYR A 98 -5.24 -0.14 -0.14
CA TYR A 98 -4.18 0.76 -0.62
C TYR A 98 -3.57 0.23 -1.90
N PHE A 99 -3.07 1.17 -2.68
CA PHE A 99 -2.15 0.90 -3.77
C PHE A 99 -0.71 1.00 -3.25
N ASN A 100 0.13 1.84 -3.81
CA ASN A 100 1.50 1.94 -3.33
C ASN A 100 1.62 3.07 -2.29
N ALA A 101 1.51 2.73 -1.00
CA ALA A 101 1.77 3.67 0.08
C ALA A 101 3.23 4.16 0.00
N ALA A 102 3.45 5.47 0.06
CA ALA A 102 4.77 6.05 -0.10
C ALA A 102 4.87 7.43 0.56
N GLY A 103 6.08 7.98 0.60
CA GLY A 103 6.34 9.25 1.26
C GLY A 103 6.69 9.10 2.73
N ALA A 104 6.73 10.22 3.42
CA ALA A 104 7.04 10.31 4.85
C ALA A 104 6.29 11.50 5.44
N ALA A 105 6.25 11.64 6.78
CA ALA A 105 5.69 12.81 7.41
C ALA A 105 6.33 14.09 6.82
N GLU A 106 5.50 15.09 6.55
CA GLU A 106 5.91 16.32 5.86
C GLU A 106 7.02 17.09 6.60
N ASP A 107 7.02 17.00 7.94
CA ASP A 107 8.06 17.57 8.78
C ASP A 107 9.38 16.75 8.79
N GLY A 108 9.36 15.50 8.29
CA GLY A 108 10.48 14.58 8.27
C GLY A 108 10.72 13.86 9.61
N SER A 109 9.75 13.85 10.52
CA SER A 109 9.86 13.20 11.83
C SER A 109 9.63 11.68 11.77
N ILE A 110 8.82 11.20 10.82
CA ILE A 110 8.42 9.79 10.68
C ILE A 110 8.51 9.41 9.21
N GLY A 111 9.10 8.25 8.93
CA GLY A 111 9.21 7.71 7.57
C GLY A 111 9.33 6.21 7.51
N GLU A 112 9.43 5.70 6.29
CA GLU A 112 9.52 4.28 6.00
C GLU A 112 10.88 3.72 6.41
N ASP A 113 10.85 2.60 7.16
CA ASP A 113 12.04 1.91 7.62
C ASP A 113 11.81 0.40 7.68
N HIS A 114 12.13 -0.28 6.59
CA HIS A 114 12.03 -1.73 6.42
C HIS A 114 13.40 -2.41 6.37
N GLU A 115 13.47 -3.62 6.94
CA GLU A 115 14.63 -4.50 6.81
C GLU A 115 14.14 -5.93 6.46
N PRO A 116 14.41 -6.44 5.27
CA PRO A 116 15.03 -5.73 4.12
C PRO A 116 14.08 -4.73 3.45
N GLU A 117 14.63 -3.66 2.85
CA GLU A 117 13.85 -2.73 2.03
C GLU A 117 13.60 -3.30 0.63
N THR A 118 12.36 -3.23 0.15
CA THR A 118 11.94 -3.79 -1.15
C THR A 118 11.16 -2.80 -2.03
N HIS A 119 10.80 -1.64 -1.51
CA HIS A 119 9.98 -0.65 -2.22
C HIS A 119 10.83 0.25 -3.12
N LEU A 120 10.26 0.61 -4.28
CA LEU A 120 10.99 1.31 -5.35
C LEU A 120 11.54 2.67 -4.92
N ILE A 121 10.74 3.51 -4.26
CA ILE A 121 11.14 4.87 -3.88
C ILE A 121 12.33 4.85 -2.91
N PRO A 122 12.28 4.18 -1.76
CA PRO A 122 13.43 4.13 -0.85
C PRO A 122 14.67 3.47 -1.47
N LEU A 123 14.51 2.41 -2.28
CA LEU A 123 15.64 1.80 -2.98
C LEU A 123 16.30 2.76 -3.98
N ALA A 124 15.51 3.52 -4.75
CA ALA A 124 16.03 4.51 -5.68
C ALA A 124 16.73 5.67 -4.95
N ILE A 125 16.16 6.11 -3.82
CA ILE A 125 16.78 7.11 -2.94
C ILE A 125 18.10 6.61 -2.37
N ASP A 126 18.19 5.34 -1.96
CA ASP A 126 19.43 4.76 -1.43
C ASP A 126 20.54 4.69 -2.49
N VAL A 127 20.19 4.41 -3.75
CA VAL A 127 21.14 4.47 -4.86
C VAL A 127 21.59 5.91 -5.10
N ALA A 128 20.68 6.88 -5.18
CA ALA A 128 20.99 8.29 -5.34
C ALA A 128 21.87 8.82 -4.18
N ALA A 129 21.65 8.33 -2.97
CA ALA A 129 22.44 8.67 -1.78
C ALA A 129 23.81 7.96 -1.71
N GLY A 130 24.09 7.01 -2.62
CA GLY A 130 25.33 6.21 -2.61
C GLY A 130 25.38 5.10 -1.55
N ARG A 131 24.24 4.75 -0.96
CA ARG A 131 24.10 3.65 0.01
C ARG A 131 23.95 2.28 -0.66
N ARG A 132 23.53 2.26 -1.92
CA ARG A 132 23.43 1.07 -2.78
C ARG A 132 24.15 1.33 -4.11
N PRO A 133 24.78 0.32 -4.72
CA PRO A 133 25.50 0.50 -5.97
C PRO A 133 24.57 0.73 -7.16
N GLN A 134 23.39 0.09 -7.15
CA GLN A 134 22.44 0.11 -8.27
C GLN A 134 21.02 -0.25 -7.83
N LEU A 135 20.07 0.14 -8.66
CA LEU A 135 18.65 -0.22 -8.59
C LEU A 135 18.33 -1.24 -9.69
N GLU A 136 17.70 -2.36 -9.34
CA GLU A 136 17.15 -3.29 -10.33
C GLU A 136 15.77 -2.79 -10.80
N LEU A 137 15.63 -2.59 -12.11
CA LEU A 137 14.37 -2.24 -12.77
C LEU A 137 13.81 -3.49 -13.46
N PHE A 138 12.78 -4.08 -12.87
CA PHE A 138 12.19 -5.33 -13.36
C PHE A 138 11.16 -5.07 -14.47
N GLY A 139 11.40 -5.62 -15.65
CA GLY A 139 10.53 -5.55 -16.81
C GLY A 139 10.54 -4.15 -17.46
N THR A 140 11.02 -4.10 -18.71
CA THR A 140 11.11 -2.88 -19.51
C THR A 140 10.41 -3.04 -20.87
N ASP A 141 9.62 -4.09 -21.00
CA ASP A 141 8.93 -4.53 -22.22
C ASP A 141 7.40 -4.69 -22.03
N TYR A 142 6.83 -4.08 -20.97
CA TYR A 142 5.38 -4.04 -20.76
C TYR A 142 4.69 -3.18 -21.83
N PRO A 143 3.41 -3.46 -22.15
CA PRO A 143 2.62 -2.66 -23.09
C PRO A 143 2.17 -1.32 -22.44
N THR A 144 3.12 -0.54 -21.98
CA THR A 144 2.95 0.76 -21.30
C THR A 144 3.79 1.83 -22.03
N PRO A 145 3.55 3.12 -21.82
CA PRO A 145 4.20 4.18 -22.59
C PRO A 145 5.74 4.17 -22.58
N ASP A 146 6.37 3.71 -21.48
CA ASP A 146 7.83 3.64 -21.36
C ASP A 146 8.35 2.23 -21.12
N GLY A 147 7.51 1.22 -21.32
CA GLY A 147 7.83 -0.20 -21.17
C GLY A 147 7.87 -0.69 -19.73
N THR A 148 7.71 0.17 -18.71
CA THR A 148 7.75 -0.22 -17.30
C THR A 148 6.36 -0.23 -16.68
N CYS A 149 6.17 -0.98 -15.58
CA CYS A 149 4.90 -1.05 -14.87
C CYS A 149 4.40 0.32 -14.44
N LEU A 150 3.08 0.51 -14.53
CA LEU A 150 2.37 1.66 -13.99
C LEU A 150 1.76 1.31 -12.63
N ARG A 151 2.01 2.15 -11.64
CA ARG A 151 1.51 2.01 -10.26
C ARG A 151 0.90 3.31 -9.77
N ASP A 152 -0.04 3.20 -8.87
CA ASP A 152 -0.65 4.35 -8.19
C ASP A 152 0.03 4.53 -6.83
N TYR A 153 0.75 5.63 -6.69
CA TYR A 153 1.42 6.00 -5.44
C TYR A 153 0.53 6.95 -4.64
N VAL A 154 0.32 6.62 -3.38
CA VAL A 154 -0.49 7.40 -2.45
C VAL A 154 0.31 7.76 -1.21
N HIS A 155 0.29 9.04 -0.84
CA HIS A 155 1.07 9.52 0.27
C HIS A 155 0.53 9.00 1.61
N VAL A 156 1.42 8.63 2.53
CA VAL A 156 1.06 8.10 3.86
C VAL A 156 0.21 9.06 4.69
N ASP A 157 0.40 10.38 4.57
CA ASP A 157 -0.46 11.38 5.23
C ASP A 157 -1.87 11.42 4.63
N ASP A 158 -2.01 11.19 3.32
CA ASP A 158 -3.32 11.09 2.69
C ASP A 158 -4.07 9.84 3.13
N LEU A 159 -3.34 8.71 3.28
CA LEU A 159 -3.90 7.49 3.89
C LEU A 159 -4.32 7.74 5.33
N SER A 160 -3.48 8.37 6.15
CA SER A 160 -3.79 8.68 7.54
C SER A 160 -5.08 9.51 7.68
N ARG A 161 -5.29 10.49 6.78
CA ARG A 161 -6.53 11.29 6.76
C ARG A 161 -7.76 10.46 6.43
N ALA A 162 -7.67 9.49 5.51
CA ALA A 162 -8.77 8.58 5.23
C ALA A 162 -9.14 7.73 6.46
N HIS A 163 -8.11 7.27 7.21
CA HIS A 163 -8.30 6.51 8.45
C HIS A 163 -9.02 7.32 9.54
N ILE A 164 -8.74 8.61 9.63
CA ILE A 164 -9.43 9.50 10.58
C ILE A 164 -10.86 9.78 10.10
N ALA A 165 -11.03 10.10 8.82
CA ALA A 165 -12.33 10.48 8.25
C ALA A 165 -13.39 9.36 8.32
N VAL A 166 -12.98 8.07 8.39
CA VAL A 166 -13.93 6.95 8.40
C VAL A 166 -14.60 6.73 9.75
N PHE A 167 -14.10 7.31 10.85
CA PHE A 167 -14.62 7.02 12.20
C PHE A 167 -16.10 7.37 12.38
N ASP A 168 -16.54 8.47 11.79
CA ASP A 168 -17.95 8.88 11.86
C ASP A 168 -18.85 7.87 11.16
N GLN A 169 -18.39 7.28 10.06
CA GLN A 169 -19.12 6.25 9.33
C GLN A 169 -19.26 4.92 10.11
N LEU A 170 -18.35 4.65 11.05
CA LEU A 170 -18.39 3.47 11.92
C LEU A 170 -19.32 3.63 13.12
N ALA A 171 -20.06 4.74 13.22
CA ALA A 171 -21.06 4.93 14.28
C ALA A 171 -22.29 4.03 14.11
N THR A 172 -22.62 3.65 12.87
CA THR A 172 -23.74 2.74 12.57
C THR A 172 -23.33 1.29 12.89
N PRO A 173 -23.99 0.59 13.83
CA PRO A 173 -23.69 -0.79 14.15
C PRO A 173 -23.81 -1.72 12.92
N GLY A 174 -22.80 -2.57 12.73
CA GLY A 174 -22.78 -3.50 11.58
C GLY A 174 -22.36 -2.86 10.25
N ALA A 175 -21.89 -1.60 10.25
CA ALA A 175 -21.38 -0.95 9.03
C ALA A 175 -20.22 -1.76 8.42
N ALA A 176 -20.32 -2.08 7.13
CA ALA A 176 -19.32 -2.85 6.37
C ALA A 176 -18.83 -2.01 5.19
N LEU A 177 -17.73 -1.31 5.36
CA LEU A 177 -17.26 -0.29 4.44
C LEU A 177 -15.96 -0.74 3.76
N PHE A 178 -15.89 -0.53 2.44
CA PHE A 178 -14.72 -0.81 1.62
C PHE A 178 -14.38 0.43 0.79
N TYR A 179 -13.11 0.81 0.79
CA TYR A 179 -12.62 1.95 0.02
C TYR A 179 -11.28 1.65 -0.63
N ASN A 180 -11.17 1.97 -1.92
CA ASN A 180 -9.89 2.02 -2.60
C ASN A 180 -9.23 3.38 -2.34
N LEU A 181 -7.95 3.36 -1.94
CA LEU A 181 -7.18 4.56 -1.68
C LEU A 181 -5.96 4.63 -2.59
N GLY A 182 -6.03 5.48 -3.58
CA GLY A 182 -4.98 5.83 -4.53
C GLY A 182 -5.24 7.24 -5.08
N THR A 183 -4.28 7.79 -5.79
CA THR A 183 -4.43 9.09 -6.44
C THR A 183 -5.34 9.01 -7.67
N GLY A 184 -5.41 7.82 -8.29
CA GLY A 184 -6.03 7.57 -9.58
C GLY A 184 -5.12 7.98 -10.76
N THR A 185 -3.86 8.34 -10.46
CA THR A 185 -2.88 8.76 -11.48
C THR A 185 -1.78 7.71 -11.58
N PRO A 186 -1.76 6.89 -12.64
CA PRO A 186 -0.75 5.88 -12.82
C PRO A 186 0.62 6.51 -13.13
N THR A 187 1.64 6.07 -12.39
CA THR A 187 3.02 6.53 -12.52
C THR A 187 3.93 5.35 -12.87
N SER A 188 4.75 5.49 -13.92
CA SER A 188 5.67 4.43 -14.33
C SER A 188 6.89 4.32 -13.41
N ASN A 189 7.49 3.13 -13.33
CA ASN A 189 8.71 2.95 -12.54
C ASN A 189 9.84 3.87 -13.00
N ARG A 190 9.98 4.13 -14.32
CA ARG A 190 10.94 5.10 -14.85
C ARG A 190 10.60 6.53 -14.45
N ALA A 191 9.32 6.89 -14.36
CA ALA A 191 8.92 8.22 -13.90
C ALA A 191 9.24 8.43 -12.42
N VAL A 192 9.09 7.39 -11.58
CA VAL A 192 9.55 7.43 -10.17
C VAL A 192 11.05 7.67 -10.09
N ILE A 193 11.86 6.96 -10.88
CA ILE A 193 13.31 7.11 -10.89
C ILE A 193 13.69 8.55 -11.30
N ARG A 194 13.06 9.10 -12.37
CA ARG A 194 13.28 10.49 -12.78
C ARG A 194 12.90 11.49 -11.68
N ALA A 195 11.81 11.24 -10.95
CA ALA A 195 11.42 12.09 -9.82
C ALA A 195 12.47 12.06 -8.69
N VAL A 196 13.02 10.87 -8.37
CA VAL A 196 14.11 10.75 -7.40
C VAL A 196 15.34 11.51 -7.87
N GLU A 197 15.77 11.37 -9.13
CA GLU A 197 16.91 12.12 -9.68
C GLU A 197 16.69 13.64 -9.61
N LYS A 198 15.48 14.10 -9.96
CA LYS A 198 15.12 15.53 -9.93
C LYS A 198 15.17 16.10 -8.51
N ILE A 199 14.56 15.39 -7.55
CA ILE A 199 14.44 15.87 -6.15
C ILE A 199 15.79 15.79 -5.43
N THR A 200 16.57 14.74 -5.64
CA THR A 200 17.87 14.56 -4.97
C THR A 200 19.00 15.33 -5.65
N GLY A 201 18.84 15.72 -6.91
CA GLY A 201 19.92 16.27 -7.74
C GLY A 201 21.01 15.25 -8.11
N LYS A 202 20.76 13.96 -7.91
CA LYS A 202 21.74 12.87 -8.08
C LYS A 202 21.21 11.82 -9.03
N LYS A 203 22.13 11.12 -9.72
CA LYS A 203 21.78 10.03 -10.63
C LYS A 203 21.47 8.74 -9.90
N VAL A 204 20.50 7.98 -10.42
CA VAL A 204 20.20 6.62 -10.00
C VAL A 204 20.78 5.65 -11.02
N ASN A 205 21.78 4.87 -10.60
CA ASN A 205 22.34 3.82 -11.44
C ASN A 205 21.32 2.66 -11.53
N VAL A 206 20.82 2.37 -12.73
CA VAL A 206 19.76 1.40 -13.00
C VAL A 206 20.30 0.23 -13.79
N VAL A 207 19.98 -0.99 -13.36
CA VAL A 207 20.20 -2.23 -14.13
C VAL A 207 18.85 -2.84 -14.49
N GLU A 208 18.60 -3.05 -15.76
CA GLU A 208 17.38 -3.67 -16.24
C GLU A 208 17.41 -5.18 -16.03
N SER A 209 16.32 -5.73 -15.50
CA SER A 209 16.13 -7.15 -15.21
C SER A 209 14.82 -7.66 -15.83
N PRO A 210 14.69 -8.97 -16.08
CA PRO A 210 13.45 -9.57 -16.59
C PRO A 210 12.23 -9.24 -15.72
N ARG A 211 11.03 -9.36 -16.29
CA ARG A 211 9.77 -9.18 -15.53
C ARG A 211 9.72 -10.09 -14.32
N ARG A 212 9.19 -9.59 -13.22
CA ARG A 212 8.81 -10.44 -12.09
C ARG A 212 7.57 -11.26 -12.46
N PRO A 213 7.54 -12.56 -12.18
CA PRO A 213 6.33 -13.35 -12.39
C PRO A 213 5.13 -12.80 -11.62
N GLY A 214 3.99 -12.64 -12.31
CA GLY A 214 2.76 -12.19 -11.69
C GLY A 214 2.62 -10.67 -11.52
N ASP A 215 3.55 -9.86 -12.02
CA ASP A 215 3.42 -8.39 -12.00
C ASP A 215 2.48 -7.91 -13.12
N PRO A 216 1.31 -7.32 -12.81
CA PRO A 216 0.45 -6.73 -13.84
C PRO A 216 1.11 -5.48 -14.44
N PRO A 217 0.89 -5.19 -15.75
CA PRO A 217 1.45 -3.98 -16.36
C PRO A 217 0.95 -2.69 -15.71
N GLU A 218 -0.31 -2.66 -15.27
CA GLU A 218 -0.95 -1.46 -14.71
C GLU A 218 -1.83 -1.79 -13.50
N LEU A 219 -1.69 -0.99 -12.44
CA LEU A 219 -2.56 -1.03 -11.25
C LEU A 219 -2.77 0.39 -10.73
N TYR A 220 -4.01 0.92 -10.85
CA TYR A 220 -4.39 2.21 -10.28
C TYR A 220 -5.86 2.25 -9.86
N ALA A 221 -6.17 3.13 -8.91
CA ALA A 221 -7.43 3.19 -8.21
C ALA A 221 -8.48 4.05 -8.89
N ASP A 222 -9.74 3.65 -8.77
CA ASP A 222 -10.84 4.60 -8.67
C ASP A 222 -11.12 4.85 -7.17
N SER A 223 -10.80 6.05 -6.69
CA SER A 223 -11.05 6.47 -5.31
C SER A 223 -12.26 7.40 -5.18
N SER A 224 -13.14 7.45 -6.18
CA SER A 224 -14.30 8.34 -6.20
C SER A 224 -15.25 8.09 -5.02
N LYS A 225 -15.37 6.84 -4.58
CA LYS A 225 -16.17 6.46 -3.41
C LYS A 225 -15.62 7.10 -2.13
N ALA A 226 -14.33 6.98 -1.86
CA ALA A 226 -13.70 7.59 -0.69
C ALA A 226 -13.82 9.13 -0.72
N ARG A 227 -13.63 9.74 -1.88
CA ARG A 227 -13.80 11.20 -2.05
C ARG A 227 -15.23 11.65 -1.74
N ARG A 228 -16.25 10.93 -2.25
CA ARG A 228 -17.65 11.26 -2.06
C ARG A 228 -18.15 11.01 -0.63
N GLU A 229 -17.81 9.85 -0.06
CA GLU A 229 -18.40 9.39 1.20
C GLU A 229 -17.63 9.83 2.43
N LEU A 230 -16.30 10.00 2.33
CA LEU A 230 -15.44 10.45 3.43
C LEU A 230 -15.00 11.91 3.30
N GLY A 231 -15.33 12.58 2.20
CA GLY A 231 -14.75 13.90 1.89
C GLY A 231 -13.23 13.86 1.72
N TRP A 232 -12.69 12.66 1.46
CA TRP A 232 -11.24 12.48 1.36
C TRP A 232 -10.64 13.24 0.18
N LYS A 233 -9.56 13.97 0.46
CA LYS A 233 -8.86 14.76 -0.56
C LYS A 233 -7.38 14.42 -0.53
N VAL A 234 -6.82 14.20 -1.73
CA VAL A 234 -5.38 13.98 -1.92
C VAL A 234 -4.66 15.34 -1.77
N LYS A 235 -3.71 15.41 -0.85
CA LYS A 235 -2.83 16.58 -0.65
C LYS A 235 -1.56 16.47 -1.49
N PHE A 236 -1.09 15.26 -1.73
CA PHE A 236 0.13 14.96 -2.48
C PHE A 236 -0.24 14.24 -3.80
N PRO A 237 -0.68 14.99 -4.84
CA PRO A 237 -1.26 14.38 -6.04
C PRO A 237 -0.23 13.84 -7.04
N ASP A 238 1.03 14.21 -6.90
CA ASP A 238 2.10 13.88 -7.86
C ASP A 238 3.28 13.17 -7.20
N ILE A 239 4.01 12.41 -7.99
CA ILE A 239 5.12 11.58 -7.52
C ILE A 239 6.28 12.42 -6.95
N GLU A 240 6.49 13.63 -7.45
CA GLU A 240 7.58 14.49 -7.00
C GLU A 240 7.36 14.95 -5.55
N SER A 241 6.12 15.34 -5.22
CA SER A 241 5.74 15.71 -3.85
C SER A 241 5.89 14.54 -2.86
N ILE A 242 5.54 13.32 -3.29
CA ILE A 242 5.70 12.10 -2.49
C ILE A 242 7.20 11.78 -2.28
N VAL A 243 8.00 11.81 -3.35
CA VAL A 243 9.44 11.57 -3.28
C VAL A 243 10.15 12.62 -2.43
N ALA A 244 9.70 13.88 -2.46
CA ALA A 244 10.32 14.96 -1.68
C ALA A 244 10.25 14.68 -0.18
N THR A 245 9.10 14.22 0.32
CA THR A 245 8.94 13.85 1.75
C THR A 245 9.77 12.62 2.11
N ALA A 246 9.76 11.58 1.24
CA ALA A 246 10.60 10.39 1.44
C ALA A 246 12.09 10.74 1.47
N TRP A 247 12.55 11.62 0.57
CA TRP A 247 13.94 12.10 0.56
C TRP A 247 14.27 12.88 1.82
N LYS A 248 13.41 13.78 2.28
CA LYS A 248 13.60 14.55 3.50
C LYS A 248 13.84 13.63 4.70
N TRP A 249 13.00 12.61 4.89
CA TRP A 249 13.18 11.59 5.93
C TRP A 249 14.49 10.82 5.76
N ARG A 250 14.67 10.19 4.59
CA ARG A 250 15.78 9.26 4.35
C ARG A 250 17.16 9.95 4.34
N SER A 251 17.22 11.25 4.04
CA SER A 251 18.46 12.03 4.09
C SER A 251 18.89 12.37 5.51
N THR A 252 17.95 12.57 6.43
CA THR A 252 18.19 12.86 7.85
C THR A 252 18.28 11.60 8.72
N HIS A 253 17.72 10.48 8.24
CA HIS A 253 17.71 9.18 8.92
C HIS A 253 18.34 8.08 8.03
N PRO A 254 19.66 8.17 7.72
CA PRO A 254 20.29 7.24 6.77
C PRO A 254 20.34 5.78 7.26
N LYS A 255 20.17 5.56 8.56
CA LYS A 255 20.12 4.23 9.21
C LYS A 255 18.71 3.87 9.72
N GLY A 256 17.69 4.63 9.31
CA GLY A 256 16.34 4.47 9.84
C GLY A 256 16.20 4.97 11.27
N TYR A 257 15.35 4.32 12.07
CA TYR A 257 15.23 4.63 13.50
C TYR A 257 16.43 4.08 14.25
N ALA A 258 17.11 4.92 15.05
CA ALA A 258 18.41 4.64 15.64
C ALA A 258 18.47 3.48 16.66
N ASP A 259 17.31 3.00 17.12
CA ASP A 259 17.19 2.03 18.22
C ASP A 259 16.84 0.60 17.72
N ARG A 260 17.38 0.19 16.57
CA ARG A 260 17.28 -1.20 16.07
C ARG A 260 18.49 -2.02 16.36
#